data_bc73a25d7f679c8d64dbf1c8a4ab2ed6
#
_entry.id   bc73a25d7f679c8d64dbf1c8a4ab2ed6
#
_cell.length_a   1.000
_cell.length_b   1.000
_cell.length_c   1.000
_cell.angle_alpha   90.00
_cell.angle_beta   90.00
_cell.angle_gamma   90.00
#
_symmetry.space_group_name_H-M   'P 1'
#
loop_
_entity.id
_entity.type
_entity.pdbx_description
1 polymer ?
#
loop_
_entity_poly.entity_id
_entity_poly.type
_entity_poly.pdbx_seq_one_letter_code
_entity_poly.pdbx_strand_id
1 'polypeptide(L)'
;DQHVAVNGLATPNKEDSIVAQLKDVDVEYILNLVNFHSVDFSGKASGKAIVKSIFNDPDAYAKLDIKDFEFEHGPMGILHANVSFNKELSQIDINAVADEGEEHQTLIDGYVSPKRNYIDLGIEAQGTNMKFMESFCGSFMDDIQARAKGKVNLVGDLSDINLVGDLYATGKMHMKQLGTEYSFNNLHAHAIPDDILLNNDTIFDRNHNMALVSGGIHHKHLTRLSYDLNLK
;
A
#
# COMPACT_ATOMS: atom_id res chain seq x y z
N ASP A 1 18.51 18.13 3.97
CA ASP A 1 18.41 18.74 2.61
C ASP A 1 18.24 17.64 1.58
N GLN A 2 17.20 17.77 0.73
CA GLN A 2 16.95 16.85 -0.38
C GLN A 2 18.06 17.01 -1.42
N HIS A 3 18.58 15.89 -1.92
CA HIS A 3 19.64 15.90 -2.93
C HIS A 3 19.43 14.80 -3.97
N VAL A 4 19.53 15.19 -5.24
CA VAL A 4 19.55 14.25 -6.37
C VAL A 4 20.81 14.50 -7.17
N ALA A 5 21.66 13.50 -7.28
CA ALA A 5 22.84 13.54 -8.12
C ALA A 5 22.65 12.58 -9.30
N VAL A 6 22.80 13.08 -10.52
CA VAL A 6 22.72 12.28 -11.75
C VAL A 6 24.08 12.28 -12.43
N ASN A 7 24.63 11.10 -12.68
CA ASN A 7 25.92 10.90 -13.32
C ASN A 7 25.82 9.81 -14.38
N GLY A 8 26.64 9.88 -15.41
CA GLY A 8 26.73 8.85 -16.44
C GLY A 8 26.78 9.39 -17.84
N LEU A 9 26.70 8.47 -18.79
CA LEU A 9 26.65 8.75 -20.22
C LEU A 9 25.41 8.12 -20.83
N ALA A 10 24.78 8.84 -21.74
CA ALA A 10 23.65 8.37 -22.53
C ALA A 10 24.06 8.42 -24.00
N THR A 11 24.65 7.35 -24.51
CA THR A 11 24.99 7.20 -25.93
C THR A 11 24.36 5.92 -26.49
N PRO A 12 24.43 5.67 -27.81
CA PRO A 12 23.97 4.41 -28.38
C PRO A 12 24.78 3.17 -27.93
N ASN A 13 25.85 3.35 -27.16
CA ASN A 13 26.61 2.24 -26.61
C ASN A 13 25.82 1.53 -25.50
N LYS A 14 25.74 0.20 -25.58
CA LYS A 14 24.96 -0.63 -24.64
C LYS A 14 25.56 -0.67 -23.22
N GLU A 15 26.84 -0.36 -23.07
CA GLU A 15 27.53 -0.34 -21.78
C GLU A 15 27.30 0.97 -21.01
N ASP A 16 26.81 2.00 -21.67
CA ASP A 16 26.61 3.31 -21.05
C ASP A 16 25.38 3.28 -20.14
N SER A 17 25.49 3.96 -19.01
CA SER A 17 24.46 4.02 -18.00
C SER A 17 24.33 5.41 -17.41
N ILE A 18 23.10 5.75 -17.00
CA ILE A 18 22.80 6.88 -16.12
C ILE A 18 22.51 6.33 -14.73
N VAL A 19 23.17 6.93 -13.75
CA VAL A 19 23.01 6.61 -12.33
C VAL A 19 22.44 7.83 -11.63
N ALA A 20 21.28 7.68 -11.01
CA ALA A 20 20.69 8.66 -10.11
C ALA A 20 20.91 8.20 -8.66
N GLN A 21 21.49 9.06 -7.84
CA GLN A 21 21.60 8.88 -6.40
C GLN A 21 20.63 9.85 -5.72
N LEU A 22 19.77 9.31 -4.87
CA LEU A 22 18.79 10.06 -4.11
C LEU A 22 19.18 10.08 -2.64
N LYS A 23 19.01 11.22 -2.00
CA LYS A 23 19.19 11.39 -0.56
C LYS A 23 18.05 12.24 -0.01
N ASP A 24 17.26 11.66 0.88
CA ASP A 24 16.16 12.28 1.60
C ASP A 24 15.14 13.00 0.68
N VAL A 25 14.89 12.44 -0.51
CA VAL A 25 13.96 13.00 -1.50
C VAL A 25 12.52 12.65 -1.14
N ASP A 26 11.61 13.62 -1.17
CA ASP A 26 10.19 13.37 -0.90
C ASP A 26 9.59 12.39 -1.92
N VAL A 27 8.92 11.36 -1.42
CA VAL A 27 8.26 10.35 -2.27
C VAL A 27 7.22 10.98 -3.17
N GLU A 28 6.43 11.94 -2.68
CA GLU A 28 5.47 12.70 -3.49
C GLU A 28 6.11 13.35 -4.72
N TYR A 29 7.31 13.89 -4.57
CA TYR A 29 8.03 14.47 -5.69
C TYR A 29 8.32 13.43 -6.78
N ILE A 30 8.74 12.22 -6.38
CA ILE A 30 9.02 11.13 -7.30
C ILE A 30 7.75 10.67 -8.00
N LEU A 31 6.64 10.51 -7.26
CA LEU A 31 5.35 10.09 -7.80
C LEU A 31 4.75 11.11 -8.76
N ASN A 32 4.92 12.39 -8.47
CA ASN A 32 4.52 13.49 -9.37
C ASN A 32 5.24 13.43 -10.72
N LEU A 33 6.52 13.04 -10.74
CA LEU A 33 7.27 12.90 -12.00
C LEU A 33 6.71 11.80 -12.91
N VAL A 34 6.09 10.76 -12.33
CA VAL A 34 5.46 9.65 -13.07
C VAL A 34 3.94 9.79 -13.17
N ASN A 35 3.39 10.92 -12.73
CA ASN A 35 1.95 11.26 -12.76
C ASN A 35 1.08 10.20 -12.04
N PHE A 36 1.56 9.71 -10.89
CA PHE A 36 0.84 8.76 -10.05
C PHE A 36 0.17 9.48 -8.88
N HIS A 37 -1.17 9.46 -8.84
CA HIS A 37 -1.99 10.18 -7.85
C HIS A 37 -3.17 9.36 -7.31
N SER A 38 -3.16 8.06 -7.53
CA SER A 38 -4.31 7.21 -7.17
C SER A 38 -4.45 6.97 -5.66
N VAL A 39 -3.33 7.05 -4.94
CA VAL A 39 -3.24 6.91 -3.48
C VAL A 39 -2.10 7.79 -2.95
N ASP A 40 -2.18 8.16 -1.67
CA ASP A 40 -1.17 8.99 -1.02
C ASP A 40 -0.06 8.13 -0.41
N PHE A 41 1.17 8.39 -0.86
CA PHE A 41 2.38 7.89 -0.24
C PHE A 41 3.25 9.05 0.20
N SER A 42 3.79 8.98 1.40
CA SER A 42 4.77 9.96 1.88
C SER A 42 6.02 9.28 2.47
N GLY A 43 7.05 10.08 2.71
CA GLY A 43 8.32 9.61 3.26
C GLY A 43 9.52 10.20 2.56
N LYS A 44 10.73 9.85 3.03
CA LYS A 44 12.00 10.34 2.52
C LYS A 44 12.79 9.21 1.86
N ALA A 45 12.84 9.23 0.54
CA ALA A 45 13.52 8.23 -0.28
C ALA A 45 15.03 8.51 -0.36
N SER A 46 15.81 7.50 -0.08
CA SER A 46 17.27 7.47 -0.31
C SER A 46 17.64 6.18 -1.03
N GLY A 47 18.66 6.26 -1.91
CA GLY A 47 19.09 5.08 -2.62
C GLY A 47 19.65 5.38 -4.01
N LYS A 48 19.56 4.40 -4.89
CA LYS A 48 20.18 4.44 -6.20
C LYS A 48 19.25 3.86 -7.26
N ALA A 49 19.13 4.58 -8.38
CA ALA A 49 18.49 4.09 -9.59
C ALA A 49 19.50 4.08 -10.74
N ILE A 50 19.46 3.05 -11.57
CA ILE A 50 20.38 2.88 -12.71
C ILE A 50 19.55 2.55 -13.94
N VAL A 51 19.83 3.26 -15.03
CA VAL A 51 19.28 2.95 -16.35
C VAL A 51 20.44 2.71 -17.30
N LYS A 52 20.47 1.55 -17.94
CA LYS A 52 21.47 1.16 -18.96
C LYS A 52 20.83 1.15 -20.33
N SER A 53 21.67 1.28 -21.37
CA SER A 53 21.26 1.05 -22.77
C SER A 53 20.03 1.87 -23.22
N ILE A 54 19.91 3.11 -22.78
CA ILE A 54 18.71 3.96 -22.86
C ILE A 54 18.13 4.06 -24.28
N PHE A 55 18.97 4.08 -25.30
CA PHE A 55 18.55 4.30 -26.69
C PHE A 55 18.26 3.02 -27.48
N ASN A 56 18.65 1.86 -26.99
CA ASN A 56 18.51 0.61 -27.73
C ASN A 56 17.57 -0.40 -27.07
N ASP A 57 17.91 -0.75 -25.82
CA ASP A 57 17.24 -1.82 -25.09
C ASP A 57 17.36 -1.52 -23.60
N PRO A 58 16.54 -0.58 -23.08
CA PRO A 58 16.71 -0.05 -21.74
C PRO A 58 16.53 -1.14 -20.68
N ASP A 59 17.49 -1.18 -19.75
CA ASP A 59 17.45 -1.97 -18.54
C ASP A 59 17.53 -1.01 -17.35
N ALA A 60 16.55 -1.07 -16.46
CA ALA A 60 16.45 -0.14 -15.34
C ALA A 60 16.17 -0.87 -14.03
N TYR A 61 16.86 -0.48 -12.99
CA TYR A 61 16.59 -0.95 -11.64
C TYR A 61 16.84 0.15 -10.60
N ALA A 62 16.12 0.06 -9.49
CA ALA A 62 16.31 0.94 -8.35
C ALA A 62 16.31 0.14 -7.05
N LYS A 63 17.14 0.55 -6.10
CA LYS A 63 17.08 0.10 -4.72
C LYS A 63 16.94 1.35 -3.85
N LEU A 64 15.83 1.40 -3.11
CA LEU A 64 15.42 2.56 -2.34
C LEU A 64 15.09 2.15 -0.90
N ASP A 65 15.52 2.97 0.04
CA ASP A 65 15.05 2.96 1.42
C ASP A 65 14.25 4.24 1.64
N ILE A 66 13.00 4.11 2.07
CA ILE A 66 12.10 5.24 2.32
C ILE A 66 11.81 5.28 3.81
N LYS A 67 12.38 6.29 4.49
CA LYS A 67 12.15 6.54 5.91
C LYS A 67 10.84 7.27 6.13
N ASP A 68 10.26 7.07 7.31
CA ASP A 68 8.98 7.65 7.69
C ASP A 68 7.93 7.41 6.60
N PHE A 69 7.90 6.17 6.09
CA PHE A 69 6.98 5.77 5.04
C PHE A 69 5.56 5.72 5.57
N GLU A 70 4.67 6.42 4.89
CA GLU A 70 3.24 6.40 5.17
C GLU A 70 2.46 6.01 3.92
N PHE A 71 1.38 5.28 4.13
CA PHE A 71 0.34 5.00 3.15
C PHE A 71 -0.97 5.60 3.66
N GLU A 72 -1.58 6.50 2.88
CA GLU A 72 -2.83 7.17 3.26
C GLU A 72 -2.78 7.73 4.69
N HIS A 73 -1.70 8.45 5.04
CA HIS A 73 -1.43 9.02 6.36
C HIS A 73 -1.27 8.00 7.51
N GLY A 74 -1.29 6.71 7.19
CA GLY A 74 -1.00 5.65 8.15
C GLY A 74 0.48 5.30 8.15
N PRO A 75 1.16 5.31 9.32
CA PRO A 75 2.59 4.99 9.40
C PRO A 75 2.83 3.52 9.07
N MET A 76 3.86 3.27 8.25
CA MET A 76 4.27 1.94 7.79
C MET A 76 5.75 1.67 8.07
N GLY A 77 6.44 2.55 8.79
CA GLY A 77 7.84 2.40 9.17
C GLY A 77 8.83 2.75 8.07
N ILE A 78 9.75 1.86 7.76
CA ILE A 78 10.73 2.05 6.68
C ILE A 78 10.38 1.13 5.53
N LEU A 79 10.22 1.67 4.33
CA LEU A 79 10.01 0.85 3.13
C LEU A 79 11.36 0.58 2.45
N HIS A 80 11.73 -0.69 2.36
CA HIS A 80 12.83 -1.20 1.58
C HIS A 80 12.30 -1.69 0.24
N ALA A 81 12.62 -1.03 -0.86
CA ALA A 81 12.09 -1.34 -2.18
C ALA A 81 13.18 -1.68 -3.19
N ASN A 82 12.99 -2.78 -3.91
CA ASN A 82 13.71 -3.14 -5.12
C ASN A 82 12.73 -3.08 -6.29
N VAL A 83 13.07 -2.30 -7.28
CA VAL A 83 12.24 -2.07 -8.47
C VAL A 83 13.09 -2.33 -9.70
N SER A 84 12.56 -3.08 -10.67
CA SER A 84 13.25 -3.35 -11.93
C SER A 84 12.31 -3.28 -13.12
N PHE A 85 12.79 -2.82 -14.24
CA PHE A 85 12.04 -2.82 -15.49
C PHE A 85 12.25 -4.14 -16.23
N ASN A 86 11.19 -4.91 -16.37
CA ASN A 86 11.16 -6.13 -17.17
C ASN A 86 10.77 -5.76 -18.61
N LYS A 87 11.75 -5.69 -19.48
CA LYS A 87 11.57 -5.27 -20.87
C LYS A 87 10.76 -6.27 -21.71
N GLU A 88 10.91 -7.57 -21.45
CA GLU A 88 10.22 -8.63 -22.22
C GLU A 88 8.70 -8.54 -22.00
N LEU A 89 8.30 -8.32 -20.76
CA LEU A 89 6.90 -8.17 -20.37
C LEU A 89 6.41 -6.73 -20.39
N SER A 90 7.31 -5.74 -20.60
CA SER A 90 7.02 -4.31 -20.54
C SER A 90 6.32 -3.92 -19.24
N GLN A 91 6.87 -4.37 -18.14
CA GLN A 91 6.35 -4.14 -16.79
C GLN A 91 7.45 -3.70 -15.82
N ILE A 92 7.02 -3.11 -14.72
CA ILE A 92 7.87 -2.72 -13.59
C ILE A 92 7.62 -3.75 -12.50
N ASP A 93 8.61 -4.60 -12.26
CA ASP A 93 8.59 -5.57 -11.17
C ASP A 93 8.95 -4.86 -9.85
N ILE A 94 8.19 -5.14 -8.80
CA ILE A 94 8.29 -4.51 -7.48
C ILE A 94 8.44 -5.61 -6.44
N ASN A 95 9.46 -5.50 -5.60
CA ASN A 95 9.62 -6.29 -4.41
C ASN A 95 9.99 -5.36 -3.25
N ALA A 96 9.13 -5.25 -2.26
CA ALA A 96 9.33 -4.30 -1.18
C ALA A 96 8.85 -4.86 0.17
N VAL A 97 9.44 -4.33 1.24
CA VAL A 97 9.05 -4.62 2.61
C VAL A 97 8.93 -3.30 3.37
N ALA A 98 7.74 -3.01 3.88
CA ALA A 98 7.53 -1.95 4.86
C ALA A 98 7.74 -2.55 6.25
N ASP A 99 8.69 -2.02 7.00
CA ASP A 99 9.17 -2.55 8.27
C ASP A 99 8.95 -1.53 9.41
N GLU A 100 8.04 -1.85 10.31
CA GLU A 100 7.77 -1.09 11.55
C GLU A 100 8.52 -1.67 12.77
N GLY A 101 9.40 -2.66 12.57
CA GLY A 101 10.12 -3.38 13.62
C GLY A 101 9.72 -4.86 13.72
N GLU A 102 10.17 -5.52 14.76
CA GLU A 102 9.97 -6.96 14.96
C GLU A 102 8.48 -7.34 14.88
N GLU A 103 8.17 -8.37 14.09
CA GLU A 103 6.82 -8.92 13.87
C GLU A 103 5.81 -7.95 13.19
N HIS A 104 6.25 -6.78 12.71
CA HIS A 104 5.37 -5.79 12.10
C HIS A 104 5.87 -5.42 10.71
N GLN A 105 5.62 -6.29 9.75
CA GLN A 105 6.04 -6.10 8.36
C GLN A 105 4.87 -6.18 7.39
N THR A 106 5.00 -5.47 6.29
CA THR A 106 4.13 -5.58 5.13
C THR A 106 4.98 -5.90 3.91
N LEU A 107 4.83 -7.11 3.37
CA LEU A 107 5.55 -7.53 2.19
C LEU A 107 4.73 -7.20 0.95
N ILE A 108 5.38 -6.66 -0.07
CA ILE A 108 4.76 -6.28 -1.34
C ILE A 108 5.58 -6.91 -2.46
N ASP A 109 4.92 -7.71 -3.29
CA ASP A 109 5.56 -8.38 -4.42
C ASP A 109 4.62 -8.43 -5.62
N GLY A 110 5.15 -8.16 -6.81
CA GLY A 110 4.38 -8.22 -8.03
C GLY A 110 4.83 -7.20 -9.06
N TYR A 111 3.90 -6.67 -9.84
CA TYR A 111 4.26 -5.76 -10.93
C TYR A 111 3.17 -4.74 -11.29
N VAL A 112 3.63 -3.68 -11.95
CA VAL A 112 2.78 -2.71 -12.65
C VAL A 112 3.20 -2.67 -14.12
N SER A 113 2.24 -2.79 -15.03
CA SER A 113 2.49 -2.70 -16.48
C SER A 113 1.74 -1.52 -17.10
N PRO A 114 2.39 -0.35 -17.24
CA PRO A 114 1.76 0.81 -17.88
C PRO A 114 1.31 0.52 -19.31
N LYS A 115 2.09 -0.28 -20.04
CA LYS A 115 1.78 -0.65 -21.44
C LYS A 115 0.51 -1.51 -21.56
N ARG A 116 0.28 -2.42 -20.62
CA ARG A 116 -0.92 -3.26 -20.57
C ARG A 116 -2.04 -2.61 -19.76
N ASN A 117 -1.81 -1.43 -19.19
CA ASN A 117 -2.71 -0.75 -18.27
C ASN A 117 -3.14 -1.65 -17.09
N TYR A 118 -2.21 -2.39 -16.48
CA TYR A 118 -2.52 -3.45 -15.53
C TYR A 118 -1.58 -3.45 -14.33
N ILE A 119 -2.14 -3.83 -13.16
CA ILE A 119 -1.42 -4.03 -11.91
C ILE A 119 -1.74 -5.40 -11.34
N ASP A 120 -0.74 -6.04 -10.73
CA ASP A 120 -0.88 -7.26 -9.93
C ASP A 120 0.16 -7.21 -8.81
N LEU A 121 -0.26 -6.77 -7.63
CA LEU A 121 0.58 -6.66 -6.45
C LEU A 121 0.00 -7.50 -5.32
N GLY A 122 0.73 -8.54 -4.93
CA GLY A 122 0.47 -9.29 -3.71
C GLY A 122 0.96 -8.51 -2.49
N ILE A 123 0.11 -8.40 -1.48
CA ILE A 123 0.41 -7.76 -0.20
C ILE A 123 0.20 -8.78 0.91
N GLU A 124 1.27 -9.11 1.62
CA GLU A 124 1.22 -9.96 2.80
C GLU A 124 1.40 -9.11 4.06
N ALA A 125 0.33 -8.98 4.82
CA ALA A 125 0.31 -8.28 6.09
C ALA A 125 0.82 -9.21 7.21
N GLN A 126 1.89 -8.83 7.89
CA GLN A 126 2.46 -9.51 9.06
C GLN A 126 2.47 -8.55 10.24
N GLY A 127 1.27 -8.17 10.71
CA GLY A 127 1.10 -7.14 11.74
C GLY A 127 1.08 -5.71 11.18
N THR A 128 0.59 -5.53 9.96
CA THR A 128 0.45 -4.23 9.29
C THR A 128 -0.43 -3.28 10.10
N ASN A 129 0.02 -2.06 10.30
CA ASN A 129 -0.73 -1.00 10.96
C ASN A 129 -1.95 -0.59 10.12
N MET A 130 -3.13 -0.60 10.74
CA MET A 130 -4.40 -0.32 10.04
C MET A 130 -4.84 1.15 10.13
N LYS A 131 -4.00 2.04 10.66
CA LYS A 131 -4.38 3.46 10.82
C LYS A 131 -4.71 4.13 9.48
N PHE A 132 -4.13 3.71 8.38
CA PHE A 132 -4.46 4.20 7.04
C PHE A 132 -5.96 4.07 6.69
N MET A 133 -6.66 3.14 7.32
CA MET A 133 -8.11 2.98 7.13
C MET A 133 -8.93 4.22 7.54
N GLU A 134 -8.37 5.09 8.39
CA GLU A 134 -9.03 6.36 8.75
C GLU A 134 -9.23 7.28 7.54
N SER A 135 -8.35 7.24 6.54
CA SER A 135 -8.52 7.99 5.30
C SER A 135 -9.73 7.51 4.48
N PHE A 136 -10.03 6.23 4.56
CA PHE A 136 -11.17 5.63 3.84
C PHE A 136 -12.47 5.62 4.66
N CYS A 137 -12.38 5.32 5.95
CA CYS A 137 -13.53 5.08 6.81
C CYS A 137 -13.81 6.22 7.79
N GLY A 138 -13.09 7.33 7.73
CA GLY A 138 -13.15 8.45 8.67
C GLY A 138 -14.51 9.14 8.80
N SER A 139 -15.47 8.86 7.89
CA SER A 139 -16.85 9.33 8.02
C SER A 139 -17.61 8.61 9.14
N PHE A 140 -17.26 7.37 9.50
CA PHE A 140 -17.97 6.57 10.49
C PHE A 140 -17.07 5.97 11.58
N MET A 141 -15.76 5.87 11.39
CA MET A 141 -14.82 5.42 12.42
C MET A 141 -13.54 6.26 12.45
N ASP A 142 -12.93 6.35 13.61
CA ASP A 142 -11.63 6.97 13.84
C ASP A 142 -10.90 6.30 15.03
N ASP A 143 -9.75 6.85 15.42
CA ASP A 143 -8.89 6.31 16.47
C ASP A 143 -8.63 4.80 16.27
N ILE A 144 -8.30 4.43 15.03
CA ILE A 144 -8.01 3.04 14.69
C ILE A 144 -6.64 2.65 15.21
N GLN A 145 -6.62 1.76 16.20
CA GLN A 145 -5.44 1.18 16.84
C GLN A 145 -5.48 -0.34 16.62
N ALA A 146 -5.25 -0.76 15.40
CA ALA A 146 -5.36 -2.16 15.02
C ALA A 146 -4.20 -2.59 14.11
N ARG A 147 -3.92 -3.88 14.12
CA ARG A 147 -2.96 -4.52 13.23
C ARG A 147 -3.60 -5.68 12.51
N ALA A 148 -3.21 -5.87 11.25
CA ALA A 148 -3.74 -6.92 10.41
C ALA A 148 -2.68 -7.97 10.05
N LYS A 149 -3.15 -9.20 9.86
CA LYS A 149 -2.40 -10.31 9.27
C LYS A 149 -3.22 -10.91 8.13
N GLY A 150 -2.56 -11.43 7.11
CA GLY A 150 -3.23 -12.07 5.98
C GLY A 150 -2.67 -11.67 4.64
N LYS A 151 -3.39 -11.98 3.58
CA LYS A 151 -2.95 -11.72 2.21
C LYS A 151 -4.06 -11.12 1.38
N VAL A 152 -3.72 -10.06 0.68
CA VAL A 152 -4.59 -9.42 -0.31
C VAL A 152 -3.80 -9.12 -1.57
N ASN A 153 -4.49 -9.04 -2.70
CA ASN A 153 -3.92 -8.63 -3.97
C ASN A 153 -4.61 -7.36 -4.47
N LEU A 154 -3.82 -6.40 -4.93
CA LEU A 154 -4.29 -5.31 -5.77
C LEU A 154 -4.15 -5.76 -7.22
N VAL A 155 -5.28 -5.94 -7.90
CA VAL A 155 -5.31 -6.55 -9.23
C VAL A 155 -6.32 -5.88 -10.16
N GLY A 156 -5.96 -5.72 -11.42
CA GLY A 156 -6.88 -5.18 -12.44
C GLY A 156 -6.26 -4.12 -13.32
N ASP A 157 -7.11 -3.47 -14.11
CA ASP A 157 -6.71 -2.31 -14.89
C ASP A 157 -6.33 -1.14 -13.99
N LEU A 158 -5.33 -0.32 -14.36
CA LEU A 158 -4.90 0.83 -13.55
C LEU A 158 -6.02 1.87 -13.30
N SER A 159 -7.07 1.84 -14.12
CA SER A 159 -8.29 2.64 -13.93
C SER A 159 -9.40 1.89 -13.17
N ASP A 160 -9.20 0.61 -12.88
CA ASP A 160 -10.18 -0.29 -12.27
C ASP A 160 -9.47 -1.32 -11.39
N ILE A 161 -8.83 -0.82 -10.31
CA ILE A 161 -8.06 -1.64 -9.39
C ILE A 161 -9.01 -2.25 -8.36
N ASN A 162 -8.90 -3.56 -8.18
CA ASN A 162 -9.64 -4.32 -7.19
C ASN A 162 -8.72 -4.80 -6.08
N LEU A 163 -9.26 -4.87 -4.85
CA LEU A 163 -8.64 -5.53 -3.71
C LEU A 163 -9.32 -6.88 -3.51
N VAL A 164 -8.55 -7.97 -3.48
CA VAL A 164 -9.09 -9.31 -3.25
C VAL A 164 -8.23 -10.09 -2.26
N GLY A 165 -8.86 -10.83 -1.35
CA GLY A 165 -8.18 -11.67 -0.38
C GLY A 165 -8.73 -11.54 1.03
N ASP A 166 -7.95 -11.97 2.01
CA ASP A 166 -8.39 -12.07 3.39
C ASP A 166 -7.40 -11.39 4.34
N LEU A 167 -7.95 -10.57 5.24
CA LEU A 167 -7.24 -9.94 6.34
C LEU A 167 -7.91 -10.27 7.67
N TYR A 168 -7.11 -10.44 8.69
CA TYR A 168 -7.52 -10.67 10.07
C TYR A 168 -6.96 -9.57 10.94
N ALA A 169 -7.83 -8.74 11.49
CA ALA A 169 -7.44 -7.58 12.28
C ALA A 169 -7.65 -7.82 13.78
N THR A 170 -6.72 -7.32 14.59
CA THR A 170 -6.81 -7.31 16.05
C THR A 170 -6.48 -5.91 16.55
N GLY A 171 -7.33 -5.38 17.45
CA GLY A 171 -7.15 -4.05 17.97
C GLY A 171 -8.45 -3.41 18.42
N LYS A 172 -8.54 -2.11 18.23
CA LYS A 172 -9.72 -1.30 18.60
C LYS A 172 -9.93 -0.14 17.63
N MET A 173 -11.14 0.37 17.62
CA MET A 173 -11.57 1.54 16.86
C MET A 173 -12.69 2.27 17.57
N HIS A 174 -12.84 3.56 17.32
CA HIS A 174 -13.97 4.34 17.79
C HIS A 174 -15.02 4.49 16.67
N MET A 175 -16.27 4.10 16.95
CA MET A 175 -17.42 4.29 16.04
C MET A 175 -18.13 5.59 16.34
N LYS A 176 -18.03 6.56 15.44
CA LYS A 176 -18.55 7.94 15.61
C LYS A 176 -20.05 7.97 15.84
N GLN A 177 -20.83 7.19 15.08
CA GLN A 177 -22.29 7.16 15.16
C GLN A 177 -22.80 6.61 16.49
N LEU A 178 -22.03 5.74 17.13
CA LEU A 178 -22.40 5.12 18.40
C LEU A 178 -21.71 5.80 19.59
N GLY A 179 -20.71 6.67 19.33
CA GLY A 179 -19.98 7.40 20.34
C GLY A 179 -19.19 6.50 21.29
N THR A 180 -18.76 5.33 20.86
CA THR A 180 -18.07 4.35 21.70
C THR A 180 -16.95 3.62 20.97
N GLU A 181 -15.99 3.15 21.76
CA GLU A 181 -14.90 2.31 21.30
C GLU A 181 -15.30 0.85 21.29
N TYR A 182 -14.91 0.14 20.23
CA TYR A 182 -15.02 -1.30 20.12
C TYR A 182 -13.64 -1.92 19.96
N SER A 183 -13.41 -3.02 20.67
CA SER A 183 -12.24 -3.88 20.49
C SER A 183 -12.62 -5.17 19.78
N PHE A 184 -11.67 -5.73 19.06
CA PHE A 184 -11.84 -6.97 18.32
C PHE A 184 -10.55 -7.78 18.29
N ASN A 185 -10.71 -9.09 18.20
CA ASN A 185 -9.61 -10.03 18.09
C ASN A 185 -9.87 -10.96 16.92
N ASN A 186 -8.98 -10.91 15.93
CA ASN A 186 -9.09 -11.72 14.72
C ASN A 186 -10.37 -11.44 13.89
N LEU A 187 -10.77 -10.17 13.79
CA LEU A 187 -11.87 -9.74 12.94
C LEU A 187 -11.52 -10.03 11.47
N HIS A 188 -12.35 -10.82 10.80
CA HIS A 188 -12.11 -11.28 9.43
C HIS A 188 -12.72 -10.33 8.40
N ALA A 189 -11.89 -9.70 7.61
CA ALA A 189 -12.28 -8.90 6.46
C ALA A 189 -11.98 -9.66 5.16
N HIS A 190 -13.03 -10.05 4.43
CA HIS A 190 -12.94 -10.72 3.14
C HIS A 190 -13.15 -9.72 2.01
N ALA A 191 -12.07 -9.41 1.28
CA ALA A 191 -12.10 -8.49 0.15
C ALA A 191 -12.39 -9.24 -1.15
N ILE A 192 -13.41 -8.79 -1.86
CA ILE A 192 -13.79 -9.19 -3.22
C ILE A 192 -13.89 -7.92 -4.08
N PRO A 193 -13.97 -8.01 -5.41
CA PRO A 193 -14.15 -6.82 -6.24
C PRO A 193 -15.30 -5.94 -5.74
N ASP A 194 -15.01 -4.65 -5.52
CA ASP A 194 -15.93 -3.61 -5.05
C ASP A 194 -16.48 -3.76 -3.61
N ASP A 195 -16.14 -4.85 -2.88
CA ASP A 195 -16.66 -5.09 -1.53
C ASP A 195 -15.59 -5.59 -0.55
N ILE A 196 -15.68 -5.16 0.72
CA ILE A 196 -14.98 -5.75 1.86
C ILE A 196 -16.05 -6.23 2.84
N LEU A 197 -16.15 -7.54 3.02
CA LEU A 197 -17.25 -8.18 3.76
C LEU A 197 -16.80 -8.61 5.15
N LEU A 198 -17.67 -8.38 6.14
CA LEU A 198 -17.61 -8.89 7.51
C LEU A 198 -18.74 -9.91 7.73
N ASN A 199 -18.44 -11.03 8.39
CA ASN A 199 -19.41 -12.11 8.53
C ASN A 199 -19.58 -12.60 9.97
N ASN A 200 -20.39 -11.88 10.75
CA ASN A 200 -20.68 -12.16 12.16
C ASN A 200 -19.41 -12.24 13.03
N ASP A 201 -18.49 -11.32 12.80
CA ASP A 201 -17.30 -11.19 13.62
C ASP A 201 -17.65 -10.60 15.00
N THR A 202 -16.94 -11.09 16.03
CA THR A 202 -17.19 -10.66 17.40
C THR A 202 -16.41 -9.39 17.70
N ILE A 203 -17.12 -8.39 18.25
CA ILE A 203 -16.56 -7.16 18.77
C ILE A 203 -17.04 -6.94 20.21
N PHE A 204 -16.30 -6.15 20.99
CA PHE A 204 -16.61 -5.86 22.38
C PHE A 204 -16.61 -4.35 22.63
N ASP A 205 -17.62 -3.85 23.34
CA ASP A 205 -17.66 -2.47 23.78
C ASP A 205 -16.72 -2.23 24.98
N ARG A 206 -16.64 -0.99 25.49
CA ARG A 206 -15.83 -0.61 26.65
C ARG A 206 -16.19 -1.37 27.94
N ASN A 207 -17.41 -1.88 28.04
CA ASN A 207 -17.92 -2.64 29.18
C ASN A 207 -17.77 -4.15 28.98
N HIS A 208 -17.05 -4.57 27.93
CA HIS A 208 -16.91 -5.96 27.50
C HIS A 208 -18.23 -6.65 27.12
N ASN A 209 -19.25 -5.90 26.77
CA ASN A 209 -20.43 -6.48 26.16
C ASN A 209 -20.09 -6.89 24.73
N MET A 210 -20.48 -8.11 24.38
CA MET A 210 -20.26 -8.70 23.07
C MET A 210 -21.32 -8.22 22.09
N ALA A 211 -20.91 -7.92 20.87
CA ALA A 211 -21.78 -7.76 19.72
C ALA A 211 -21.20 -8.52 18.51
N LEU A 212 -22.06 -8.89 17.60
CA LEU A 212 -21.67 -9.47 16.32
C LEU A 212 -21.79 -8.38 15.25
N VAL A 213 -20.72 -8.18 14.48
CA VAL A 213 -20.72 -7.28 13.34
C VAL A 213 -20.80 -8.07 12.04
N SER A 214 -21.67 -7.66 11.15
CA SER A 214 -21.79 -8.21 9.80
C SER A 214 -22.14 -7.11 8.81
N GLY A 215 -22.00 -7.38 7.50
CA GLY A 215 -22.24 -6.42 6.43
C GLY A 215 -21.00 -6.14 5.61
N GLY A 216 -20.91 -4.96 5.03
CA GLY A 216 -19.80 -4.65 4.14
C GLY A 216 -19.44 -3.18 4.08
N ILE A 217 -18.23 -2.95 3.59
CA ILE A 217 -17.76 -1.67 3.08
C ILE A 217 -17.73 -1.82 1.57
N HIS A 218 -18.58 -1.05 0.89
CA HIS A 218 -18.70 -1.06 -0.56
C HIS A 218 -17.85 0.06 -1.14
N HIS A 219 -17.13 -0.21 -2.19
CA HIS A 219 -16.33 0.77 -2.88
C HIS A 219 -16.48 0.63 -4.40
N LYS A 220 -16.09 1.63 -5.12
CA LYS A 220 -15.92 1.55 -6.56
C LYS A 220 -14.46 1.86 -6.89
N HIS A 221 -13.70 0.82 -7.25
CA HIS A 221 -12.26 0.93 -7.56
C HIS A 221 -11.49 1.64 -6.42
N LEU A 222 -11.70 1.21 -5.17
CA LEU A 222 -11.14 1.78 -3.94
C LEU A 222 -11.52 3.26 -3.68
N THR A 223 -12.53 3.77 -4.39
CA THR A 223 -13.10 5.12 -4.19
C THR A 223 -14.60 5.04 -3.91
N ARG A 224 -15.25 6.18 -3.59
CA ARG A 224 -16.71 6.28 -3.35
C ARG A 224 -17.22 5.25 -2.35
N LEU A 225 -16.61 5.24 -1.17
CA LEU A 225 -16.94 4.31 -0.11
C LEU A 225 -18.36 4.54 0.43
N SER A 226 -19.06 3.44 0.64
CA SER A 226 -20.30 3.35 1.41
C SER A 226 -20.27 2.12 2.30
N TYR A 227 -21.15 2.02 3.28
CA TYR A 227 -21.16 0.89 4.21
C TYR A 227 -22.58 0.52 4.63
N ASP A 228 -22.81 -0.77 4.88
CA ASP A 228 -24.00 -1.30 5.51
C ASP A 228 -23.59 -2.28 6.62
N LEU A 229 -23.34 -1.77 7.80
CA LEU A 229 -22.91 -2.56 8.95
C LEU A 229 -24.07 -2.82 9.90
N ASN A 230 -24.26 -4.08 10.28
CA ASN A 230 -25.24 -4.53 11.24
C ASN A 230 -24.55 -5.00 12.53
N LEU A 231 -25.01 -4.48 13.66
CA LEU A 231 -24.58 -4.90 15.00
C LEU A 231 -25.73 -5.63 15.68
N LYS A 232 -25.46 -6.82 16.24
CA LYS A 232 -26.41 -7.66 16.98
C LYS A 232 -25.86 -8.05 18.33
#